data_9fff3954ae7d0526da2f285719d63282
#
_entry.id   9fff3954ae7d0526da2f285719d63282
#
_cell.length_a   1.000
_cell.length_b   1.000
_cell.length_c   1.000
_cell.angle_alpha   90.00
_cell.angle_beta   90.00
_cell.angle_gamma   90.00
#
_symmetry.space_group_name_H-M   'P 1'
#
loop_
_entity.id
_entity.type
_entity.pdbx_description
1 polymer ?
#
loop_
_entity_poly.entity_id
_entity_poly.type
_entity_poly.pdbx_seq_one_letter_code
_entity_poly.pdbx_strand_id
1 'polypeptide(L)'
;MYLYNSASHKKEEFVPNDPKLVKMYTCGPTVYHFAHIGNLRSYIMEDVLEKYLRYVGYPVKRVMNITDVGHLTSDADEGEDKMLKGARREHKTVME
;
A
#
# COMPACT_ATOMS: atom_id res chain seq x y z
N MET A 1 -8.01 19.68 7.79
CA MET A 1 -7.14 18.98 6.82
C MET A 1 -7.95 18.56 5.60
N TYR A 2 -7.37 18.71 4.44
CA TYR A 2 -8.03 18.36 3.17
C TYR A 2 -7.21 17.30 2.46
N LEU A 3 -7.88 16.30 1.92
CA LEU A 3 -7.27 15.21 1.16
C LEU A 3 -7.98 15.04 -0.18
N TYR A 4 -7.21 14.64 -1.18
CA TYR A 4 -7.80 14.30 -2.48
C TYR A 4 -8.50 12.94 -2.38
N ASN A 5 -9.75 12.89 -2.80
CA ASN A 5 -10.56 11.68 -2.82
C ASN A 5 -10.73 11.20 -4.26
N SER A 6 -10.14 10.05 -4.57
CA SER A 6 -10.22 9.47 -5.91
C SER A 6 -11.65 9.07 -6.30
N ALA A 7 -12.51 8.76 -5.34
CA ALA A 7 -13.89 8.40 -5.62
C ALA A 7 -14.71 9.59 -6.13
N SER A 8 -14.49 10.76 -5.55
CA SER A 8 -15.19 12.00 -5.95
C SER A 8 -14.39 12.84 -6.94
N HIS A 9 -13.12 12.49 -7.18
CA HIS A 9 -12.18 13.22 -8.04
C HIS A 9 -11.96 14.67 -7.61
N LYS A 10 -12.01 14.93 -6.32
CA LYS A 10 -11.79 16.29 -5.79
C LYS A 10 -11.14 16.26 -4.42
N LYS A 11 -10.59 17.40 -4.04
CA LYS A 11 -10.03 17.61 -2.71
C LYS A 11 -11.17 17.91 -1.73
N GLU A 12 -11.24 17.13 -0.67
CA GLU A 12 -12.32 17.22 0.33
C GLU A 12 -11.76 17.42 1.72
N GLU A 13 -12.57 18.01 2.59
CA GLU A 13 -12.24 18.07 4.01
C GLU A 13 -12.26 16.66 4.60
N PHE A 14 -11.22 16.32 5.35
CA PHE A 14 -11.15 15.02 6.02
C PHE A 14 -12.10 15.00 7.22
N VAL A 15 -13.07 14.10 7.16
CA VAL A 15 -13.99 13.81 8.27
C VAL A 15 -13.91 12.32 8.54
N PRO A 16 -13.38 11.89 9.70
CA PRO A 16 -13.28 10.48 10.01
C PRO A 16 -14.66 9.85 10.23
N ASN A 17 -14.82 8.60 9.86
CA ASN A 17 -16.04 7.85 10.14
C ASN A 17 -16.27 7.69 11.65
N ASP A 18 -15.17 7.51 12.38
CA ASP A 18 -15.17 7.44 13.84
C ASP A 18 -14.00 8.27 14.37
N PRO A 19 -14.26 9.43 15.02
CA PRO A 19 -13.19 10.27 15.54
C PRO A 19 -12.47 9.63 16.74
N LYS A 20 -13.00 8.57 17.33
CA LYS A 20 -12.36 7.84 18.41
C LYS A 20 -11.31 6.84 17.90
N LEU A 21 -11.39 6.46 16.63
CA LEU A 21 -10.42 5.58 16.00
C LEU A 21 -10.44 5.75 14.50
N VAL A 22 -9.42 6.39 13.97
CA VAL A 22 -9.22 6.50 12.51
C VAL A 22 -8.56 5.22 12.01
N LYS A 23 -9.24 4.51 11.14
CA LYS A 23 -8.70 3.30 10.52
C LYS A 23 -8.07 3.66 9.18
N MET A 24 -6.83 3.26 9.01
CA MET A 24 -6.05 3.55 7.82
C MET A 24 -5.56 2.25 7.21
N TYR A 25 -5.92 1.99 5.96
CA TYR A 25 -5.44 0.84 5.23
C TYR A 25 -4.55 1.32 4.09
N THR A 26 -3.34 0.77 4.01
CA THR A 26 -2.37 1.18 3.00
C THR A 26 -1.83 -0.02 2.24
N CYS A 27 -1.46 0.22 0.99
CA CYS A 27 -0.82 -0.78 0.16
C CYS A 27 0.62 -1.00 0.61
N GLY A 28 0.98 -2.25 0.84
CA GLY A 28 2.31 -2.63 1.26
C GLY A 28 3.13 -3.29 0.15
N PRO A 29 4.28 -3.84 0.52
CA PRO A 29 5.19 -4.45 -0.44
C PRO A 29 4.65 -5.77 -0.98
N THR A 30 5.23 -6.18 -2.09
CA THR A 30 5.14 -7.55 -2.61
C THR A 30 6.43 -8.27 -2.26
N VAL A 31 6.39 -9.60 -2.20
CA VAL A 31 7.57 -10.38 -1.81
C VAL A 31 8.34 -10.96 -3.00
N TYR A 32 7.90 -10.70 -4.24
CA TYR A 32 8.53 -11.26 -5.44
C TYR A 32 9.68 -10.41 -5.99
N HIS A 33 9.95 -9.24 -5.45
CA HIS A 33 11.16 -8.46 -5.69
C HIS A 33 11.37 -7.42 -4.59
N PHE A 34 12.59 -6.87 -4.53
CA PHE A 34 12.93 -5.87 -3.52
C PHE A 34 12.19 -4.55 -3.77
N ALA A 35 11.88 -3.86 -2.68
CA ALA A 35 11.31 -2.53 -2.76
C ALA A 35 12.32 -1.55 -3.38
N HIS A 36 11.82 -0.66 -4.22
CA HIS A 36 12.61 0.40 -4.83
C HIS A 36 12.12 1.78 -4.39
N ILE A 37 12.79 2.82 -4.84
CA ILE A 37 12.50 4.19 -4.41
C ILE A 37 11.05 4.62 -4.66
N GLY A 38 10.42 4.12 -5.71
CA GLY A 38 9.01 4.39 -5.99
C GLY A 38 8.07 3.87 -4.91
N ASN A 39 8.35 2.68 -4.39
CA ASN A 39 7.61 2.11 -3.27
C ASN A 39 7.86 2.90 -1.99
N LEU A 40 9.12 3.26 -1.73
CA LEU A 40 9.50 4.01 -0.53
C LEU A 40 8.82 5.37 -0.47
N ARG A 41 8.65 6.05 -1.60
CA ARG A 41 7.92 7.32 -1.66
C ARG A 41 6.51 7.18 -1.11
N SER A 42 5.80 6.14 -1.51
CA SER A 42 4.44 5.89 -1.02
C SER A 42 4.43 5.59 0.47
N TYR A 43 5.35 4.75 0.93
CA TYR A 43 5.44 4.39 2.36
C TYR A 43 5.75 5.60 3.23
N ILE A 44 6.63 6.49 2.79
CA ILE A 44 6.94 7.72 3.52
C ILE A 44 5.72 8.64 3.58
N MET A 45 5.00 8.80 2.47
CA MET A 45 3.78 9.62 2.44
C MET A 45 2.72 9.08 3.43
N GLU A 46 2.53 7.78 3.43
CA GLU A 46 1.58 7.11 4.33
C GLU A 46 1.98 7.27 5.80
N ASP A 47 3.27 7.16 6.10
CA ASP A 47 3.82 7.35 7.43
C ASP A 47 3.63 8.79 7.93
N VAL A 48 3.89 9.76 7.08
CA VAL A 48 3.67 11.17 7.39
C VAL A 48 2.18 11.45 7.67
N LEU A 49 1.29 10.89 6.87
CA LEU A 49 -0.14 11.04 7.07
C LEU A 49 -0.58 10.44 8.43
N GLU A 50 -0.11 9.26 8.75
CA GLU A 50 -0.41 8.62 10.03
C GLU A 50 0.07 9.50 11.20
N LYS A 51 1.30 9.97 11.13
CA LYS A 51 1.89 10.82 12.17
C LYS A 51 1.14 12.14 12.32
N TYR A 52 0.74 12.73 11.21
CA TYR A 52 -0.04 13.97 11.23
C TYR A 52 -1.41 13.76 11.88
N LEU A 53 -2.11 12.66 11.55
CA LEU A 53 -3.40 12.34 12.17
C LEU A 53 -3.25 12.18 13.68
N ARG A 54 -2.20 11.53 14.15
CA ARG A 54 -1.91 11.40 15.58
C ARG A 54 -1.58 12.77 16.22
N TYR A 55 -0.84 13.60 15.50
CA TYR A 55 -0.48 14.92 15.97
C TYR A 55 -1.70 15.81 16.20
N VAL A 56 -2.70 15.76 15.31
CA VAL A 56 -3.93 16.54 15.49
C VAL A 56 -4.93 15.91 16.47
N GLY A 57 -4.56 14.79 17.09
CA GLY A 57 -5.31 14.23 18.21
C GLY A 57 -6.15 12.99 17.90
N TYR A 58 -6.08 12.44 16.70
CA TYR A 58 -6.81 11.23 16.37
C TYR A 58 -6.03 9.97 16.76
N PRO A 59 -6.62 9.01 17.48
CA PRO A 59 -6.08 7.66 17.55
C PRO A 59 -6.14 7.02 16.14
N VAL A 60 -5.06 6.38 15.72
CA VAL A 60 -4.96 5.79 14.39
C VAL A 60 -4.62 4.31 14.50
N LYS A 61 -5.38 3.47 13.80
CA LYS A 61 -5.04 2.08 13.58
C LYS A 61 -4.69 1.91 12.10
N ARG A 62 -3.42 1.71 11.82
CA ARG A 62 -2.93 1.49 10.45
C ARG A 62 -2.74 0.00 10.19
N VAL A 63 -3.20 -0.45 9.05
CA VAL A 63 -2.97 -1.79 8.54
C VAL A 63 -2.36 -1.68 7.16
N MET A 64 -1.31 -2.44 6.93
CA MET A 64 -0.63 -2.51 5.64
C MET A 64 -0.64 -3.95 5.18
N ASN A 65 -1.04 -4.20 3.94
CA ASN A 65 -1.00 -5.54 3.38
C ASN A 65 0.41 -5.91 2.91
N ILE A 66 0.68 -7.20 2.85
CA ILE A 66 1.86 -7.74 2.19
C ILE A 66 1.34 -8.77 1.18
N THR A 67 1.66 -8.57 -0.09
CA THR A 67 1.21 -9.47 -1.15
C THR A 67 2.28 -10.52 -1.41
N ASP A 68 1.98 -11.76 -1.09
CA ASP A 68 2.87 -12.92 -1.29
C ASP A 68 2.36 -13.87 -2.38
N VAL A 69 1.09 -13.74 -2.77
CA VAL A 69 0.47 -14.49 -3.85
C VAL A 69 -0.28 -13.52 -4.74
N GLY A 70 -0.10 -13.63 -6.05
CA GLY A 70 -0.83 -12.79 -7.00
C GLY A 70 -0.41 -13.04 -8.44
N HIS A 71 -1.34 -12.74 -9.32
CA HIS A 71 -1.13 -12.86 -10.77
C HIS A 71 -0.98 -11.47 -11.38
N LEU A 72 -0.10 -11.37 -12.37
CA LEU A 72 0.01 -10.17 -13.18
C LEU A 72 -1.24 -10.07 -14.08
N THR A 73 -1.73 -8.87 -14.26
CA THR A 73 -2.99 -8.63 -14.99
C THR A 73 -2.79 -7.88 -16.31
N SER A 74 -1.53 -7.67 -16.74
CA SER A 74 -1.25 -7.03 -18.02
C SER A 74 -1.51 -7.98 -19.18
N ASP A 75 -1.86 -7.45 -20.35
CA ASP A 75 -2.13 -8.24 -21.53
C ASP A 75 -0.93 -9.10 -21.97
N ALA A 76 0.27 -8.72 -21.61
CA ALA A 76 1.49 -9.43 -21.93
C ALA A 76 1.84 -10.55 -20.95
N ASP A 77 1.02 -10.79 -19.96
CA ASP A 77 1.43 -11.49 -18.76
C ASP A 77 0.86 -12.89 -18.61
N GLU A 78 -0.14 -13.23 -19.37
CA GLU A 78 -0.74 -14.58 -19.39
C GLU A 78 -1.20 -15.11 -18.03
N GLY A 79 -1.34 -14.24 -17.02
CA GLY A 79 -1.81 -14.63 -15.70
C GLY A 79 -0.80 -15.41 -14.86
N GLU A 80 0.48 -15.31 -15.16
CA GLU A 80 1.52 -15.93 -14.36
C GLU A 80 1.55 -15.37 -12.94
N ASP A 81 1.70 -16.22 -11.94
CA ASP A 81 1.85 -15.79 -10.56
C ASP A 81 3.11 -14.94 -10.40
N LYS A 82 2.97 -13.79 -9.74
CA LYS A 82 4.07 -12.84 -9.58
C LYS A 82 5.21 -13.39 -8.73
N MET A 83 4.90 -14.22 -7.74
CA MET A 83 5.92 -14.88 -6.92
C MET A 83 6.76 -15.83 -7.75
N LEU A 84 6.14 -16.60 -8.62
CA LEU A 84 6.83 -17.53 -9.50
C LEU A 84 7.74 -16.79 -10.48
N LYS A 85 7.24 -15.68 -11.06
CA LYS A 85 8.02 -14.84 -11.96
C LYS A 85 9.21 -14.19 -11.26
N GLY A 86 9.01 -13.71 -10.03
CA GLY A 86 10.10 -13.16 -9.22
C GLY A 86 11.14 -14.22 -8.87
N ALA A 87 10.71 -15.41 -8.50
CA ALA A 87 11.60 -16.52 -8.19
C ALA A 87 12.46 -16.92 -9.39
N ARG A 88 11.89 -16.95 -10.61
CA ARG A 88 12.64 -17.20 -11.84
C ARG A 88 13.70 -16.15 -12.09
N ARG A 89 13.36 -14.87 -11.88
CA ARG A 89 14.29 -13.74 -12.07
C ARG A 89 15.49 -13.85 -11.13
N GLU A 90 15.26 -14.25 -9.91
CA GLU A 90 16.30 -14.38 -8.89
C GLU A 90 16.94 -15.74 -8.85
N HIS A 91 16.53 -16.65 -9.72
CA HIS A 91 17.01 -18.05 -9.74
C HIS A 91 16.76 -18.77 -8.40
N LYS A 92 15.61 -18.53 -7.79
CA LYS A 92 15.21 -19.08 -6.50
C LYS A 92 13.92 -19.84 -6.59
N THR A 93 13.62 -20.66 -5.59
CA THR A 93 12.30 -21.25 -5.45
C THR A 93 11.33 -20.23 -4.83
N VAL A 94 10.02 -20.47 -4.99
CA VAL A 94 9.00 -19.57 -4.45
C VAL A 94 9.10 -19.42 -2.93
N MET A 95 9.61 -20.45 -2.25
CA MET A 95 9.74 -20.44 -0.79
C MET A 95 11.04 -19.81 -0.28
N GLU A 96 11.96 -19.49 -1.15
CA GLU A 96 13.19 -18.80 -0.82
C GLU A 96 12.99 -17.28 -0.86
#